data_6f3b674f85b3e4ab56dac25f29dc3d81
#
_entry.id   6f3b674f85b3e4ab56dac25f29dc3d81
#
_cell.length_a   1.000
_cell.length_b   1.000
_cell.length_c   1.000
_cell.angle_alpha   90.00
_cell.angle_beta   90.00
_cell.angle_gamma   90.00
#
_symmetry.space_group_name_H-M   'P 1'
#
loop_
_entity.id
_entity.type
_entity.pdbx_description
1 polymer ?
#
loop_
_entity_poly.entity_id
_entity_poly.type
_entity_poly.pdbx_seq_one_letter_code
_entity_poly.pdbx_strand_id
1 'polypeptide(L)'
;GSPLIPGCASSVCVLRQILYLFYKYELPYTSDQEQAVLTQFERTETELIETDTYLHNVQVWMQWSVDSPVRRRNCPRMVKIARAARATLRELFRHFDLSDISPSHGPGAVSTGEKPWEKYKWRNVPTRLTDMYPFDAFFCASVGQVCDEHRKWSSINDESEVPARVCLVPKDSRGPRLISCEPPALQWIQQGQRKAIYSLVENHPLTKWNVFFTDQVPNQCGALLGSQILNTASIGKGYATLDLKEASDRVSLELVRLLFPSDLCGFLEASRSLSTKLPCGRILNLRKFAPMGSALCFPIMALTIWSLLHASFSDTDTRESILVYGDDVVVPLRVAEDAIAVLEAFGLKVNRDKCCTKGPFRESCGMDAYQGVCVTPLKLKTVWTCLPSADSYESWIAYANSFYRRGYFSTYDYIVRALYQLYWPIAGEEHHVGAPSLIDVSDQQDVPTRGNKRLQRREVFVTYVRPLTRRKVLSGWSMLLRFFTASLAAMDPDERLKRLRILWTKDGDQDLCRDPFSVSLYTERRSGMLGRCWL
;
A
#
# COMPACT_ATOMS: atom_id res chain seq x y z
N GLY A 1 -12.22 -22.60 35.71
CA GLY A 1 -12.31 -22.22 34.33
C GLY A 1 -12.67 -23.44 33.50
N SER A 2 -13.80 -23.40 32.79
CA SER A 2 -14.12 -24.44 31.82
C SER A 2 -13.01 -24.55 30.80
N PRO A 3 -12.55 -25.77 30.43
CA PRO A 3 -11.58 -25.94 29.40
C PRO A 3 -12.12 -25.34 28.11
N LEU A 4 -11.32 -24.49 27.44
CA LEU A 4 -11.64 -23.96 26.13
C LEU A 4 -11.93 -25.15 25.21
N ILE A 5 -13.15 -25.26 24.70
CA ILE A 5 -13.53 -26.33 23.79
C ILE A 5 -12.73 -26.10 22.50
N PRO A 6 -11.81 -27.02 22.11
CA PRO A 6 -11.06 -26.86 20.86
C PRO A 6 -12.05 -26.78 19.70
N GLY A 7 -11.98 -25.71 18.91
CA GLY A 7 -12.79 -25.54 17.71
C GLY A 7 -13.93 -24.52 17.80
N CYS A 8 -14.12 -23.83 18.92
CA CYS A 8 -15.10 -22.73 19.01
C CYS A 8 -14.50 -21.42 18.46
N ALA A 9 -15.16 -20.80 17.47
CA ALA A 9 -14.71 -19.54 16.87
C ALA A 9 -14.59 -18.40 17.90
N SER A 10 -15.49 -18.34 18.89
CA SER A 10 -15.42 -17.34 19.98
C SER A 10 -14.18 -17.52 20.85
N SER A 11 -13.81 -18.74 21.19
CA SER A 11 -12.57 -19.04 21.94
C SER A 11 -11.32 -18.63 21.16
N VAL A 12 -11.29 -18.90 19.85
CA VAL A 12 -10.20 -18.49 18.96
C VAL A 12 -10.13 -16.97 18.88
N CYS A 13 -11.27 -16.28 18.80
CA CYS A 13 -11.35 -14.82 18.78
C CYS A 13 -10.72 -14.21 20.04
N VAL A 14 -11.11 -14.70 21.25
CA VAL A 14 -10.58 -14.22 22.53
C VAL A 14 -9.08 -14.53 22.64
N LEU A 15 -8.66 -15.75 22.33
CA LEU A 15 -7.24 -16.12 22.37
C LEU A 15 -6.39 -15.24 21.46
N ARG A 16 -6.84 -15.01 20.24
CA ARG A 16 -6.15 -14.10 19.29
C ARG A 16 -6.14 -12.67 19.79
N GLN A 17 -7.23 -12.19 20.40
CA GLN A 17 -7.29 -10.86 20.98
C GLN A 17 -6.23 -10.66 22.07
N ILE A 18 -6.03 -11.64 22.95
CA ILE A 18 -5.01 -11.60 24.01
C ILE A 18 -3.59 -11.62 23.41
N LEU A 19 -3.32 -12.57 22.50
CA LEU A 19 -1.97 -12.78 21.94
C LEU A 19 -1.48 -11.65 21.03
N TYR A 20 -2.40 -11.00 20.31
CA TYR A 20 -2.03 -9.99 19.30
C TYR A 20 -2.31 -8.55 19.74
N LEU A 21 -2.79 -8.32 20.96
CA LEU A 21 -3.15 -6.99 21.47
C LEU A 21 -2.01 -5.97 21.28
N PHE A 22 -0.79 -6.33 21.68
CA PHE A 22 0.39 -5.46 21.62
C PHE A 22 1.31 -5.75 20.42
N TYR A 23 0.89 -6.60 19.49
CA TYR A 23 1.73 -7.02 18.37
C TYR A 23 2.22 -5.87 17.48
N LYS A 24 1.43 -4.80 17.35
CA LYS A 24 1.78 -3.60 16.57
C LYS A 24 2.20 -2.40 17.44
N TYR A 25 2.36 -2.60 18.75
CA TYR A 25 2.67 -1.52 19.67
C TYR A 25 4.02 -0.89 19.34
N GLU A 26 4.07 0.43 19.10
CA GLU A 26 5.24 1.13 18.57
C GLU A 26 6.26 1.44 19.66
N LEU A 27 6.99 0.40 20.08
CA LEU A 27 8.17 0.55 20.90
C LEU A 27 9.42 0.79 20.04
N PRO A 28 10.45 1.45 20.56
CA PRO A 28 11.73 1.58 19.87
C PRO A 28 12.31 0.21 19.53
N TYR A 29 12.85 0.08 18.33
CA TYR A 29 13.55 -1.14 17.92
C TYR A 29 14.96 -1.18 18.46
N THR A 30 15.46 -2.39 18.69
CA THR A 30 16.88 -2.61 19.01
C THR A 30 17.73 -2.51 17.74
N SER A 31 19.02 -2.19 17.91
CA SER A 31 19.97 -2.18 16.78
C SER A 31 20.04 -3.53 16.06
N ASP A 32 19.89 -4.65 16.80
CA ASP A 32 19.90 -5.99 16.22
C ASP A 32 18.68 -6.23 15.33
N GLN A 33 17.50 -5.75 15.72
CA GLN A 33 16.28 -5.85 14.89
C GLN A 33 16.42 -5.05 13.59
N GLU A 34 16.99 -3.85 13.67
CA GLU A 34 17.23 -3.01 12.50
C GLU A 34 18.28 -3.64 11.57
N GLN A 35 19.38 -4.14 12.15
CA GLN A 35 20.45 -4.79 11.39
C GLN A 35 19.99 -6.09 10.75
N ALA A 36 19.15 -6.88 11.41
CA ALA A 36 18.56 -8.10 10.85
C ALA A 36 17.76 -7.82 9.58
N VAL A 37 16.97 -6.74 9.56
CA VAL A 37 16.18 -6.33 8.38
C VAL A 37 17.09 -5.89 7.23
N LEU A 38 18.15 -5.13 7.52
CA LEU A 38 19.11 -4.70 6.50
C LEU A 38 19.87 -5.90 5.92
N THR A 39 20.35 -6.79 6.78
CA THR A 39 21.06 -8.02 6.36
C THR A 39 20.16 -8.91 5.49
N GLN A 40 18.87 -9.06 5.86
CA GLN A 40 17.93 -9.84 5.05
C GLN A 40 17.68 -9.20 3.67
N PHE A 41 17.61 -7.87 3.61
CA PHE A 41 17.45 -7.14 2.34
C PHE A 41 18.64 -7.38 1.40
N GLU A 42 19.87 -7.31 1.90
CA GLU A 42 21.09 -7.59 1.14
C GLU A 42 21.22 -9.06 0.74
N ARG A 43 20.88 -9.96 1.66
CA ARG A 43 20.88 -11.40 1.39
C ARG A 43 19.93 -11.75 0.24
N THR A 44 18.76 -11.13 0.18
CA THR A 44 17.82 -11.36 -0.90
C THR A 44 18.40 -10.97 -2.26
N GLU A 45 19.16 -9.86 -2.36
CA GLU A 45 19.87 -9.50 -3.59
C GLU A 45 20.90 -10.55 -4.03
N THR A 46 21.57 -11.18 -3.06
CA THR A 46 22.53 -12.26 -3.35
C THR A 46 21.81 -13.53 -3.81
N GLU A 47 20.72 -13.91 -3.15
CA GLU A 47 19.91 -15.08 -3.53
C GLU A 47 19.29 -14.93 -4.93
N LEU A 48 19.01 -13.70 -5.39
CA LEU A 48 18.50 -13.44 -6.75
C LEU A 48 19.52 -13.81 -7.86
N ILE A 49 20.81 -13.94 -7.59
CA ILE A 49 21.81 -14.32 -8.58
C ILE A 49 21.49 -15.73 -9.14
N GLU A 50 21.19 -16.68 -8.26
CA GLU A 50 20.82 -18.03 -8.65
C GLU A 50 19.48 -18.04 -9.41
N THR A 51 18.51 -17.26 -8.92
CA THR A 51 17.22 -17.10 -9.59
C THR A 51 17.39 -16.54 -11.00
N ASP A 52 18.15 -15.48 -11.18
CA ASP A 52 18.40 -14.87 -12.50
C ASP A 52 19.09 -15.84 -13.46
N THR A 53 20.05 -16.64 -12.96
CA THR A 53 20.69 -17.69 -13.77
C THR A 53 19.69 -18.74 -14.25
N TYR A 54 18.80 -19.18 -13.37
CA TYR A 54 17.73 -20.11 -13.75
C TYR A 54 16.76 -19.50 -14.76
N LEU A 55 16.33 -18.27 -14.56
CA LEU A 55 15.42 -17.56 -15.46
C LEU A 55 16.03 -17.32 -16.83
N HIS A 56 17.33 -17.04 -16.90
CA HIS A 56 18.06 -16.98 -18.16
C HIS A 56 17.99 -18.30 -18.93
N ASN A 57 18.19 -19.42 -18.24
CA ASN A 57 18.03 -20.75 -18.86
C ASN A 57 16.60 -20.98 -19.37
N VAL A 58 15.59 -20.55 -18.62
CA VAL A 58 14.18 -20.61 -19.06
C VAL A 58 13.98 -19.79 -20.34
N GLN A 59 14.56 -18.59 -20.41
CA GLN A 59 14.49 -17.72 -21.58
C GLN A 59 15.16 -18.34 -22.81
N VAL A 60 16.35 -18.92 -22.64
CA VAL A 60 17.06 -19.64 -23.72
C VAL A 60 16.19 -20.80 -24.26
N TRP A 61 15.60 -21.58 -23.34
CA TRP A 61 14.66 -22.64 -23.74
C TRP A 61 13.42 -22.11 -24.45
N MET A 62 12.87 -20.97 -24.04
CA MET A 62 11.74 -20.33 -24.72
C MET A 62 12.11 -20.00 -26.18
N GLN A 63 13.27 -19.41 -26.43
CA GLN A 63 13.75 -19.05 -27.75
C GLN A 63 14.03 -20.31 -28.58
N TRP A 64 14.85 -21.22 -28.05
CA TRP A 64 15.25 -22.46 -28.76
C TRP A 64 14.09 -23.37 -29.17
N SER A 65 13.00 -23.36 -28.42
CA SER A 65 11.82 -24.20 -28.69
C SER A 65 10.80 -23.56 -29.67
N VAL A 66 11.03 -22.34 -30.16
CA VAL A 66 10.11 -21.65 -31.07
C VAL A 66 10.09 -22.36 -32.44
N ASP A 67 11.26 -22.74 -32.95
CA ASP A 67 11.42 -23.16 -34.36
C ASP A 67 11.10 -24.63 -34.63
N SER A 68 10.73 -25.42 -33.59
CA SER A 68 10.47 -26.85 -33.75
C SER A 68 9.24 -27.30 -32.95
N PRO A 69 8.22 -27.88 -33.63
CA PRO A 69 7.06 -28.48 -32.96
C PRO A 69 7.43 -29.58 -31.97
N VAL A 70 8.47 -30.38 -32.28
CA VAL A 70 8.94 -31.47 -31.40
C VAL A 70 9.56 -30.89 -30.11
N ARG A 71 10.44 -29.90 -30.25
CA ARG A 71 11.04 -29.20 -29.09
C ARG A 71 10.00 -28.52 -28.23
N ARG A 72 8.96 -27.93 -28.85
CA ARG A 72 7.85 -27.29 -28.16
C ARG A 72 7.04 -28.28 -27.31
N ARG A 73 6.80 -29.50 -27.80
CA ARG A 73 6.11 -30.56 -27.04
C ARG A 73 6.95 -31.04 -25.85
N ASN A 74 8.26 -31.21 -26.04
CA ASN A 74 9.19 -31.73 -25.02
C ASN A 74 9.75 -30.65 -24.09
N CYS A 75 9.22 -29.43 -24.16
CA CYS A 75 9.63 -28.31 -23.36
C CYS A 75 9.33 -28.53 -21.86
N PRO A 76 10.23 -28.19 -20.93
CA PRO A 76 9.98 -28.26 -19.49
C PRO A 76 8.71 -27.52 -19.07
N ARG A 77 8.01 -28.02 -18.04
CA ARG A 77 6.76 -27.43 -17.53
C ARG A 77 6.88 -25.94 -17.28
N MET A 78 7.97 -25.50 -16.60
CA MET A 78 8.17 -24.09 -16.24
C MET A 78 8.35 -23.19 -17.47
N VAL A 79 8.99 -23.69 -18.53
CA VAL A 79 9.11 -22.95 -19.79
C VAL A 79 7.73 -22.78 -20.48
N LYS A 80 6.88 -23.81 -20.42
CA LYS A 80 5.49 -23.72 -20.93
C LYS A 80 4.68 -22.68 -20.16
N ILE A 81 4.80 -22.68 -18.82
CA ILE A 81 4.14 -21.71 -17.94
C ILE A 81 4.65 -20.29 -18.25
N ALA A 82 5.95 -20.07 -18.31
CA ALA A 82 6.52 -18.75 -18.61
C ALA A 82 6.04 -18.22 -19.98
N ARG A 83 5.99 -19.09 -20.99
CA ARG A 83 5.47 -18.72 -22.32
C ARG A 83 3.99 -18.36 -22.29
N ALA A 84 3.17 -19.13 -21.57
CA ALA A 84 1.74 -18.86 -21.44
C ALA A 84 1.51 -17.57 -20.62
N ALA A 85 2.22 -17.37 -19.52
CA ALA A 85 2.16 -16.15 -18.71
C ALA A 85 2.53 -14.90 -19.54
N ARG A 86 3.64 -14.99 -20.32
CA ARG A 86 4.04 -13.92 -21.25
C ARG A 86 2.97 -13.63 -22.30
N ALA A 87 2.32 -14.67 -22.84
CA ALA A 87 1.24 -14.50 -23.80
C ALA A 87 0.01 -13.82 -23.17
N THR A 88 -0.35 -14.20 -21.93
CA THR A 88 -1.44 -13.59 -21.16
C THR A 88 -1.15 -12.12 -20.88
N LEU A 89 0.06 -11.78 -20.42
CA LEU A 89 0.44 -10.38 -20.19
C LEU A 89 0.51 -9.57 -21.49
N ARG A 90 0.98 -10.18 -22.60
CA ARG A 90 0.96 -9.52 -23.90
C ARG A 90 -0.46 -9.22 -24.37
N GLU A 91 -1.41 -10.11 -24.09
CA GLU A 91 -2.83 -9.86 -24.36
C GLU A 91 -3.39 -8.73 -23.50
N LEU A 92 -3.10 -8.74 -22.19
CA LEU A 92 -3.52 -7.69 -21.25
C LEU A 92 -3.03 -6.31 -21.68
N PHE A 93 -1.78 -6.22 -22.13
CA PHE A 93 -1.14 -4.95 -22.51
C PHE A 93 -1.19 -4.65 -24.02
N ARG A 94 -1.98 -5.40 -24.82
CA ARG A 94 -1.99 -5.29 -26.29
C ARG A 94 -2.22 -3.88 -26.82
N HIS A 95 -3.10 -3.12 -26.18
CA HIS A 95 -3.48 -1.76 -26.58
C HIS A 95 -3.13 -0.73 -25.51
N PHE A 96 -2.18 -1.07 -24.67
CA PHE A 96 -1.77 -0.23 -23.56
C PHE A 96 -0.48 0.51 -23.90
N ASP A 97 -0.53 1.82 -23.75
CA ASP A 97 0.61 2.70 -24.03
C ASP A 97 1.01 3.45 -22.74
N LEU A 98 2.26 3.27 -22.33
CA LEU A 98 2.84 4.03 -21.21
C LEU A 98 3.50 5.34 -21.66
N SER A 99 3.51 5.67 -22.94
CA SER A 99 3.96 6.98 -23.43
C SER A 99 2.97 8.10 -23.08
N ASP A 100 1.68 7.76 -22.86
CA ASP A 100 0.64 8.73 -22.48
C ASP A 100 0.20 8.50 -21.03
N ILE A 101 0.97 9.00 -20.08
CA ILE A 101 0.67 8.92 -18.65
C ILE A 101 0.45 10.31 -18.06
N SER A 102 -0.31 10.37 -16.97
CA SER A 102 -0.46 11.59 -16.15
C SER A 102 0.41 11.51 -14.90
N PRO A 103 1.63 12.05 -14.91
CA PRO A 103 2.53 12.01 -13.77
C PRO A 103 1.98 12.74 -12.56
N SER A 104 2.42 12.33 -11.38
CA SER A 104 2.08 13.04 -10.13
C SER A 104 3.07 12.70 -9.02
N HIS A 105 3.11 13.53 -7.97
CA HIS A 105 3.84 13.14 -6.77
C HIS A 105 2.94 12.40 -5.79
N GLY A 106 3.46 11.32 -5.22
CA GLY A 106 2.89 10.65 -4.06
C GLY A 106 3.14 11.45 -2.77
N PRO A 107 2.41 11.13 -1.67
CA PRO A 107 2.59 11.77 -0.37
C PRO A 107 3.90 11.37 0.32
N GLY A 108 4.52 10.26 -0.09
CA GLY A 108 5.71 9.67 0.53
C GLY A 108 6.97 10.53 0.41
N ALA A 109 7.95 10.24 1.27
CA ALA A 109 9.27 10.84 1.20
C ALA A 109 10.00 10.46 -0.11
N VAL A 110 10.95 11.29 -0.52
CA VAL A 110 11.86 11.02 -1.64
C VAL A 110 13.28 10.84 -1.14
N SER A 111 14.15 10.22 -1.96
CA SER A 111 15.52 9.84 -1.55
C SER A 111 16.38 11.05 -1.18
N THR A 112 16.20 12.15 -1.85
CA THR A 112 16.95 13.40 -1.71
C THR A 112 16.42 14.33 -0.62
N GLY A 113 15.28 13.98 0.01
CA GLY A 113 14.75 14.63 1.21
C GLY A 113 13.92 15.89 0.96
N GLU A 114 13.56 16.19 -0.29
CA GLU A 114 12.67 17.30 -0.63
C GLU A 114 11.35 17.19 0.14
N LYS A 115 10.90 18.32 0.62
CA LYS A 115 9.57 18.46 1.22
C LYS A 115 8.49 18.37 0.13
N PRO A 116 7.26 18.02 0.47
CA PRO A 116 6.20 17.87 -0.53
C PRO A 116 6.04 19.05 -1.51
N TRP A 117 6.22 20.26 -1.03
CA TRP A 117 6.17 21.47 -1.87
C TRP A 117 7.42 21.75 -2.71
N GLU A 118 8.55 21.07 -2.43
CA GLU A 118 9.81 21.21 -3.16
C GLU A 118 9.93 20.20 -4.30
N LYS A 119 9.14 19.15 -4.29
CA LYS A 119 9.18 18.07 -5.27
C LYS A 119 8.90 18.51 -6.71
N TYR A 120 8.25 19.64 -6.90
CA TYR A 120 7.95 20.20 -8.23
C TYR A 120 9.10 21.04 -8.82
N LYS A 121 10.28 21.01 -8.18
CA LYS A 121 11.51 21.66 -8.66
C LYS A 121 12.53 20.58 -8.98
N TRP A 122 12.80 20.41 -10.25
CA TRP A 122 13.72 19.38 -10.71
C TRP A 122 15.17 19.81 -10.45
N ARG A 123 15.97 18.93 -9.87
CA ARG A 123 17.40 19.10 -9.62
C ARG A 123 18.23 18.10 -10.40
N ASN A 124 17.68 16.91 -10.63
CA ASN A 124 18.28 15.84 -11.41
C ASN A 124 17.16 15.03 -12.05
N VAL A 125 17.25 14.83 -13.36
CA VAL A 125 16.35 13.96 -14.14
C VAL A 125 17.25 13.08 -15.02
N PRO A 126 17.35 11.76 -14.77
CA PRO A 126 18.24 10.89 -15.53
C PRO A 126 17.92 10.87 -17.01
N THR A 127 18.96 10.84 -17.86
CA THR A 127 18.83 10.83 -19.34
C THR A 127 17.96 9.66 -19.82
N ARG A 128 18.17 8.44 -19.28
CA ARG A 128 17.33 7.29 -19.63
C ARG A 128 15.85 7.47 -19.38
N LEU A 129 15.48 8.33 -18.42
CA LEU A 129 14.10 8.67 -18.14
C LEU A 129 13.55 9.66 -19.18
N THR A 130 14.35 10.67 -19.57
CA THR A 130 13.95 11.66 -20.57
C THR A 130 13.94 11.11 -21.98
N ASP A 131 14.69 10.05 -22.27
CA ASP A 131 14.63 9.32 -23.55
C ASP A 131 13.25 8.67 -23.76
N MET A 132 12.61 8.23 -22.69
CA MET A 132 11.26 7.62 -22.73
C MET A 132 10.14 8.62 -22.44
N TYR A 133 10.41 9.63 -21.61
CA TYR A 133 9.49 10.65 -21.16
C TYR A 133 10.10 12.04 -21.35
N PRO A 134 9.96 12.65 -22.55
CA PRO A 134 10.58 13.93 -22.90
C PRO A 134 10.35 14.99 -21.83
N PHE A 135 11.42 15.73 -21.49
CA PHE A 135 11.42 16.68 -20.38
C PHE A 135 10.38 17.78 -20.54
N ASP A 136 10.24 18.31 -21.75
CA ASP A 136 9.28 19.35 -22.10
C ASP A 136 7.82 18.91 -21.94
N ALA A 137 7.53 17.63 -22.21
CA ALA A 137 6.19 17.08 -22.13
C ALA A 137 5.80 16.63 -20.69
N PHE A 138 6.75 16.07 -19.93
CA PHE A 138 6.43 15.40 -18.67
C PHE A 138 6.89 16.17 -17.42
N PHE A 139 7.87 17.07 -17.53
CA PHE A 139 8.49 17.75 -16.38
C PHE A 139 8.28 19.27 -16.39
N CYS A 140 7.73 19.80 -17.46
CA CYS A 140 7.42 21.22 -17.61
C CYS A 140 5.92 21.48 -17.61
N ALA A 141 5.52 22.63 -17.11
CA ALA A 141 4.12 23.07 -17.11
C ALA A 141 3.69 23.61 -18.48
N SER A 142 4.63 24.13 -19.27
CA SER A 142 4.38 24.70 -20.60
C SER A 142 5.67 24.91 -21.37
N VAL A 143 5.56 25.18 -22.67
CA VAL A 143 6.69 25.57 -23.53
C VAL A 143 7.39 26.81 -23.00
N GLY A 144 6.68 27.76 -22.37
CA GLY A 144 7.28 28.93 -21.74
C GLY A 144 8.29 28.58 -20.66
N GLN A 145 8.00 27.57 -19.84
CA GLN A 145 8.96 27.05 -18.86
C GLN A 145 10.21 26.48 -19.53
N VAL A 146 10.04 25.74 -20.63
CA VAL A 146 11.18 25.18 -21.38
C VAL A 146 12.10 26.32 -21.87
N CYS A 147 11.53 27.40 -22.41
CA CYS A 147 12.29 28.57 -22.86
C CYS A 147 13.01 29.28 -21.71
N ASP A 148 12.31 29.49 -20.59
CA ASP A 148 12.87 30.19 -19.42
C ASP A 148 13.95 29.37 -18.70
N GLU A 149 13.81 28.07 -18.64
CA GLU A 149 14.69 27.15 -17.89
C GLU A 149 15.69 26.40 -18.78
N HIS A 150 15.69 26.67 -20.09
CA HIS A 150 16.53 25.94 -21.05
C HIS A 150 18.04 25.91 -20.66
N ARG A 151 18.60 27.01 -20.10
CA ARG A 151 19.99 27.01 -19.61
C ARG A 151 20.21 26.11 -18.39
N LYS A 152 19.17 25.84 -17.60
CA LYS A 152 19.24 24.99 -16.43
C LYS A 152 19.08 23.53 -16.82
N TRP A 153 18.40 23.24 -17.92
CA TRP A 153 18.13 21.87 -18.34
C TRP A 153 19.41 21.07 -18.57
N SER A 154 20.40 21.62 -19.27
CA SER A 154 21.69 20.92 -19.46
C SER A 154 22.40 20.57 -18.16
N SER A 155 22.10 21.25 -17.05
CA SER A 155 22.61 20.92 -15.72
C SER A 155 21.68 20.02 -14.89
N ILE A 156 20.42 19.88 -15.29
CA ILE A 156 19.42 19.02 -14.63
C ILE A 156 19.42 17.62 -15.24
N ASN A 157 19.60 17.55 -16.57
CA ASN A 157 19.70 16.28 -17.30
C ASN A 157 21.11 15.74 -17.18
N ASP A 158 21.34 14.94 -16.16
CA ASP A 158 22.66 14.39 -15.81
C ASP A 158 22.65 12.85 -15.99
N GLU A 159 23.75 12.31 -16.50
CA GLU A 159 23.96 10.86 -16.55
C GLU A 159 24.15 10.26 -15.15
N SER A 160 24.44 11.08 -14.14
CA SER A 160 24.60 10.62 -12.77
C SER A 160 23.27 10.15 -12.17
N GLU A 161 23.20 8.89 -11.85
CA GLU A 161 22.06 8.27 -11.21
C GLU A 161 21.99 8.59 -9.72
N VAL A 162 20.92 9.23 -9.29
CA VAL A 162 20.64 9.40 -7.85
C VAL A 162 20.07 8.10 -7.31
N PRO A 163 20.72 7.45 -6.32
CA PRO A 163 20.19 6.22 -5.76
C PRO A 163 18.90 6.47 -4.98
N ALA A 164 18.05 5.47 -4.92
CA ALA A 164 16.99 5.41 -3.92
C ALA A 164 17.64 5.41 -2.51
N ARG A 165 16.85 5.64 -1.46
CA ARG A 165 17.35 5.68 -0.07
C ARG A 165 16.54 4.78 0.84
N VAL A 166 17.22 3.88 1.53
CA VAL A 166 16.58 3.00 2.53
C VAL A 166 16.16 3.81 3.76
N CYS A 167 14.93 3.59 4.18
CA CYS A 167 14.34 4.09 5.42
C CYS A 167 13.69 2.92 6.16
N LEU A 168 13.88 2.85 7.48
CA LEU A 168 13.20 1.90 8.35
C LEU A 168 11.96 2.57 8.96
N VAL A 169 10.80 1.94 8.83
CA VAL A 169 9.54 2.46 9.37
C VAL A 169 8.89 1.44 10.31
N PRO A 170 8.16 1.89 11.33
CA PRO A 170 7.49 0.99 12.27
C PRO A 170 6.53 0.01 11.54
N LYS A 171 6.57 -1.26 11.93
CA LYS A 171 5.70 -2.32 11.41
C LYS A 171 5.03 -3.12 12.52
N ASP A 172 5.79 -3.91 13.23
CA ASP A 172 5.32 -4.78 14.31
C ASP A 172 6.43 -5.07 15.32
N SER A 173 6.14 -5.83 16.39
CA SER A 173 7.08 -6.10 17.48
C SER A 173 8.34 -6.88 17.08
N ARG A 174 8.39 -7.48 15.90
CA ARG A 174 9.56 -8.27 15.44
C ARG A 174 10.64 -7.40 14.83
N GLY A 175 10.25 -6.27 14.23
CA GLY A 175 11.20 -5.35 13.61
C GLY A 175 10.53 -4.34 12.68
N PRO A 176 11.31 -3.35 12.22
CA PRO A 176 10.84 -2.34 11.30
C PRO A 176 10.58 -2.92 9.90
N ARG A 177 9.88 -2.16 9.08
CA ARG A 177 9.76 -2.40 7.64
C ARG A 177 10.79 -1.56 6.90
N LEU A 178 11.53 -2.18 5.98
CA LEU A 178 12.42 -1.46 5.08
C LEU A 178 11.60 -0.88 3.92
N ILE A 179 11.78 0.41 3.67
CA ILE A 179 11.24 1.12 2.51
C ILE A 179 12.41 1.79 1.79
N SER A 180 12.45 1.66 0.48
CA SER A 180 13.41 2.36 -0.37
C SER A 180 12.71 3.57 -1.02
N CYS A 181 13.02 4.77 -0.53
CA CYS A 181 12.45 6.01 -1.06
C CYS A 181 13.07 6.33 -2.42
N GLU A 182 12.22 6.52 -3.42
CA GLU A 182 12.63 6.81 -4.80
C GLU A 182 13.11 8.26 -4.97
N PRO A 183 13.99 8.56 -5.94
CA PRO A 183 14.28 9.91 -6.39
C PRO A 183 13.02 10.63 -6.91
N PRO A 184 12.92 11.97 -6.76
CA PRO A 184 11.70 12.72 -7.13
C PRO A 184 11.25 12.51 -8.57
N ALA A 185 12.19 12.55 -9.54
CA ALA A 185 11.87 12.39 -10.96
C ALA A 185 11.37 10.97 -11.29
N LEU A 186 12.00 9.94 -10.72
CA LEU A 186 11.54 8.56 -10.88
C LEU A 186 10.18 8.35 -10.24
N GLN A 187 9.99 8.81 -8.99
CA GLN A 187 8.70 8.74 -8.29
C GLN A 187 7.58 9.41 -9.10
N TRP A 188 7.86 10.56 -9.72
CA TRP A 188 6.93 11.32 -10.53
C TRP A 188 6.35 10.49 -11.68
N ILE A 189 7.21 9.88 -12.48
CA ILE A 189 6.82 9.03 -13.61
C ILE A 189 6.18 7.72 -13.13
N GLN A 190 6.79 7.06 -12.13
CA GLN A 190 6.25 5.81 -11.56
C GLN A 190 4.80 5.98 -11.08
N GLN A 191 4.43 7.12 -10.49
CA GLN A 191 3.06 7.36 -10.05
C GLN A 191 2.09 7.50 -11.23
N GLY A 192 2.53 8.07 -12.35
CA GLY A 192 1.74 8.10 -13.58
C GLY A 192 1.54 6.70 -14.17
N GLN A 193 2.63 5.95 -14.32
CA GLN A 193 2.60 4.55 -14.77
C GLN A 193 1.71 3.67 -13.89
N ARG A 194 1.82 3.82 -12.56
CA ARG A 194 0.98 3.09 -11.60
C ARG A 194 -0.50 3.36 -11.83
N LYS A 195 -0.89 4.62 -11.99
CA LYS A 195 -2.30 4.99 -12.23
C LYS A 195 -2.83 4.35 -13.51
N ALA A 196 -2.05 4.41 -14.59
CA ALA A 196 -2.40 3.82 -15.87
C ALA A 196 -2.55 2.29 -15.76
N ILE A 197 -1.59 1.61 -15.12
CA ILE A 197 -1.64 0.15 -14.90
C ILE A 197 -2.84 -0.23 -14.02
N TYR A 198 -3.12 0.50 -12.92
CA TYR A 198 -4.28 0.24 -12.05
C TYR A 198 -5.57 0.33 -12.84
N SER A 199 -5.74 1.42 -13.60
CA SER A 199 -6.93 1.62 -14.43
C SER A 199 -7.11 0.51 -15.48
N LEU A 200 -6.03 0.09 -16.13
CA LEU A 200 -6.08 -1.03 -17.06
C LEU A 200 -6.54 -2.31 -16.35
N VAL A 201 -5.83 -2.72 -15.32
CA VAL A 201 -5.97 -4.04 -14.70
C VAL A 201 -7.33 -4.21 -14.01
N GLU A 202 -7.80 -3.19 -13.30
CA GLU A 202 -9.07 -3.25 -12.59
C GLU A 202 -10.30 -3.15 -13.52
N ASN A 203 -10.11 -2.78 -14.81
CA ASN A 203 -11.18 -2.70 -15.80
C ASN A 203 -11.09 -3.74 -16.93
N HIS A 204 -9.93 -4.38 -17.13
CA HIS A 204 -9.73 -5.32 -18.22
C HIS A 204 -10.47 -6.66 -17.99
N PRO A 205 -11.16 -7.23 -18.99
CA PRO A 205 -11.92 -8.47 -18.83
C PRO A 205 -11.12 -9.65 -18.26
N LEU A 206 -9.82 -9.74 -18.57
CA LEU A 206 -8.94 -10.82 -18.08
C LEU A 206 -8.59 -10.71 -16.59
N THR A 207 -8.63 -9.52 -16.00
CA THR A 207 -8.03 -9.27 -14.67
C THR A 207 -8.98 -8.66 -13.66
N LYS A 208 -10.04 -8.00 -14.10
CA LYS A 208 -10.96 -7.21 -13.24
C LYS A 208 -11.62 -7.98 -12.09
N TRP A 209 -11.66 -9.30 -12.17
CA TRP A 209 -12.23 -10.17 -11.15
C TRP A 209 -11.16 -10.98 -10.37
N ASN A 210 -9.89 -10.80 -10.73
CA ASN A 210 -8.79 -11.61 -10.22
C ASN A 210 -7.68 -10.80 -9.56
N VAL A 211 -7.40 -9.58 -10.05
CA VAL A 211 -6.30 -8.75 -9.57
C VAL A 211 -6.84 -7.42 -9.08
N PHE A 212 -6.59 -7.13 -7.82
CA PHE A 212 -7.11 -5.94 -7.15
C PHE A 212 -5.97 -5.12 -6.57
N PHE A 213 -6.10 -3.79 -6.64
CA PHE A 213 -5.13 -2.85 -6.08
C PHE A 213 -5.76 -1.91 -5.06
N THR A 214 -7.04 -1.61 -5.24
CA THR A 214 -7.79 -0.65 -4.45
C THR A 214 -8.83 -1.30 -3.53
N ASP A 215 -9.31 -2.49 -3.88
CA ASP A 215 -10.31 -3.24 -3.12
C ASP A 215 -9.74 -4.54 -2.53
N GLN A 216 -9.77 -4.66 -1.19
CA GLN A 216 -9.33 -5.85 -0.45
C GLN A 216 -10.46 -6.85 -0.20
N VAL A 217 -11.72 -6.44 -0.39
CA VAL A 217 -12.90 -7.24 -0.05
C VAL A 217 -12.91 -8.61 -0.76
N PRO A 218 -12.59 -8.73 -2.06
CA PRO A 218 -12.59 -10.03 -2.72
C PRO A 218 -11.66 -11.05 -2.05
N ASN A 219 -10.44 -10.66 -1.72
CA ASN A 219 -9.48 -11.53 -1.02
C ASN A 219 -9.96 -11.87 0.41
N GLN A 220 -10.52 -10.90 1.14
CA GLN A 220 -11.11 -11.12 2.47
C GLN A 220 -12.29 -12.09 2.40
N CYS A 221 -13.18 -11.93 1.42
CA CYS A 221 -14.29 -12.87 1.17
C CYS A 221 -13.77 -14.28 0.84
N GLY A 222 -12.73 -14.38 0.01
CA GLY A 222 -12.07 -15.64 -0.30
C GLY A 222 -11.52 -16.34 0.95
N ALA A 223 -10.90 -15.58 1.87
CA ALA A 223 -10.44 -16.10 3.16
C ALA A 223 -11.61 -16.56 4.04
N LEU A 224 -12.68 -15.78 4.12
CA LEU A 224 -13.87 -16.12 4.91
C LEU A 224 -14.53 -17.40 4.40
N LEU A 225 -14.77 -17.50 3.10
CA LEU A 225 -15.33 -18.69 2.45
C LEU A 225 -14.40 -19.92 2.62
N GLY A 226 -13.08 -19.72 2.43
CA GLY A 226 -12.08 -20.78 2.58
C GLY A 226 -11.95 -21.29 4.02
N SER A 227 -12.38 -20.53 5.03
CA SER A 227 -12.36 -20.91 6.43
C SER A 227 -13.57 -21.75 6.87
N GLN A 228 -14.62 -21.84 6.04
CA GLN A 228 -15.80 -22.64 6.37
C GLN A 228 -15.45 -24.12 6.39
N ILE A 229 -15.94 -24.85 7.39
CA ILE A 229 -15.84 -26.31 7.44
C ILE A 229 -16.79 -26.85 6.39
N LEU A 230 -16.23 -27.31 5.30
CA LEU A 230 -16.98 -28.05 4.29
C LEU A 230 -17.02 -29.51 4.73
N ASN A 231 -18.21 -30.13 4.71
CA ASN A 231 -18.36 -31.57 4.89
C ASN A 231 -17.40 -32.31 3.95
N THR A 232 -16.97 -33.52 4.33
CA THR A 232 -15.99 -34.35 3.61
C THR A 232 -16.22 -34.46 2.08
N ALA A 233 -17.47 -34.33 1.62
CA ALA A 233 -17.86 -34.31 0.21
C ALA A 233 -17.48 -32.99 -0.53
N SER A 234 -17.08 -31.94 0.20
CA SER A 234 -16.79 -30.61 -0.35
C SER A 234 -15.30 -30.24 -0.25
N ILE A 235 -14.43 -31.16 0.12
CA ILE A 235 -12.98 -30.91 0.37
C ILE A 235 -12.26 -30.27 -0.83
N GLY A 236 -12.77 -30.40 -2.05
CA GLY A 236 -12.20 -29.77 -3.26
C GLY A 236 -12.68 -28.34 -3.57
N LYS A 237 -13.68 -27.82 -2.85
CA LYS A 237 -14.37 -26.55 -3.19
C LYS A 237 -13.96 -25.35 -2.33
N GLY A 238 -13.06 -25.52 -1.37
CA GLY A 238 -12.58 -24.43 -0.52
C GLY A 238 -11.46 -23.62 -1.14
N TYR A 239 -11.11 -22.51 -0.46
CA TYR A 239 -9.98 -21.66 -0.81
C TYR A 239 -8.82 -21.86 0.18
N ALA A 240 -7.61 -21.79 -0.33
CA ALA A 240 -6.37 -21.62 0.42
C ALA A 240 -5.89 -20.16 0.32
N THR A 241 -5.25 -19.67 1.37
CA THR A 241 -4.56 -18.37 1.37
C THR A 241 -3.06 -18.58 1.45
N LEU A 242 -2.32 -17.93 0.57
CA LEU A 242 -0.88 -18.02 0.47
C LEU A 242 -0.25 -16.67 0.84
N ASP A 243 0.81 -16.70 1.66
CA ASP A 243 1.63 -15.56 2.04
C ASP A 243 3.05 -15.75 1.48
N LEU A 244 3.67 -14.69 1.03
CA LEU A 244 5.01 -14.71 0.47
C LEU A 244 6.01 -14.01 1.40
N LYS A 245 7.23 -14.55 1.49
CA LYS A 245 8.35 -13.91 2.21
C LYS A 245 9.10 -12.98 1.26
N GLU A 246 9.36 -11.75 1.70
CA GLU A 246 10.09 -10.75 0.91
C GLU A 246 9.55 -10.63 -0.54
N ALA A 247 8.23 -10.71 -0.72
CA ALA A 247 7.60 -10.88 -2.02
C ALA A 247 8.05 -9.84 -3.07
N SER A 248 8.04 -8.56 -2.70
CA SER A 248 8.52 -7.46 -3.54
C SER A 248 10.01 -7.56 -3.87
N ASP A 249 10.80 -8.03 -2.91
CA ASP A 249 12.24 -8.11 -3.05
C ASP A 249 12.69 -9.32 -3.88
N ARG A 250 11.77 -10.29 -4.12
CA ARG A 250 12.04 -11.49 -4.91
C ARG A 250 11.55 -11.44 -6.34
N VAL A 251 10.80 -10.41 -6.71
CA VAL A 251 10.50 -10.15 -8.13
C VAL A 251 11.75 -9.54 -8.77
N SER A 252 12.57 -10.39 -9.40
CA SER A 252 13.79 -9.92 -10.06
C SER A 252 13.48 -9.17 -11.35
N LEU A 253 14.43 -8.35 -11.81
CA LEU A 253 14.33 -7.67 -13.09
C LEU A 253 14.26 -8.68 -14.25
N GLU A 254 15.03 -9.77 -14.16
CA GLU A 254 15.02 -10.81 -15.18
C GLU A 254 13.67 -11.54 -15.24
N LEU A 255 12.97 -11.71 -14.13
CA LEU A 255 11.62 -12.27 -14.12
C LEU A 255 10.62 -11.34 -14.83
N VAL A 256 10.72 -10.04 -14.60
CA VAL A 256 9.89 -9.05 -15.31
C VAL A 256 10.18 -9.07 -16.81
N ARG A 257 11.45 -9.06 -17.22
CA ARG A 257 11.87 -9.16 -18.62
C ARG A 257 11.41 -10.46 -19.30
N LEU A 258 11.37 -11.55 -18.53
CA LEU A 258 10.90 -12.85 -19.02
C LEU A 258 9.41 -12.85 -19.33
N LEU A 259 8.60 -12.20 -18.49
CA LEU A 259 7.14 -12.29 -18.54
C LEU A 259 6.46 -11.13 -19.27
N PHE A 260 6.91 -9.90 -19.07
CA PHE A 260 6.26 -8.71 -19.61
C PHE A 260 6.66 -8.44 -21.07
N PRO A 261 5.82 -7.75 -21.86
CA PRO A 261 6.18 -7.29 -23.22
C PRO A 261 7.43 -6.40 -23.20
N SER A 262 8.30 -6.54 -24.20
CA SER A 262 9.59 -5.85 -24.26
C SER A 262 9.49 -4.33 -24.35
N ASP A 263 8.51 -3.84 -25.11
CA ASP A 263 8.16 -2.43 -25.23
C ASP A 263 7.73 -1.83 -23.90
N LEU A 264 6.85 -2.52 -23.16
CA LEU A 264 6.45 -2.13 -21.82
C LEU A 264 7.65 -2.13 -20.86
N CYS A 265 8.52 -3.15 -20.92
CA CYS A 265 9.73 -3.24 -20.08
C CYS A 265 10.63 -2.01 -20.25
N GLY A 266 10.78 -1.48 -21.46
CA GLY A 266 11.55 -0.26 -21.70
C GLY A 266 11.08 0.94 -20.85
N PHE A 267 9.78 1.19 -20.82
CA PHE A 267 9.19 2.25 -20.00
C PHE A 267 9.33 2.00 -18.49
N LEU A 268 9.14 0.75 -18.06
CA LEU A 268 9.25 0.36 -16.66
C LEU A 268 10.71 0.47 -16.16
N GLU A 269 11.67 0.02 -16.95
CA GLU A 269 13.09 0.07 -16.62
C GLU A 269 13.62 1.51 -16.60
N ALA A 270 13.15 2.36 -17.51
CA ALA A 270 13.53 3.78 -17.53
C ALA A 270 13.17 4.50 -16.23
N SER A 271 12.12 4.10 -15.55
CA SER A 271 11.63 4.76 -14.33
C SER A 271 12.04 4.07 -13.02
N ARG A 272 12.67 2.87 -13.02
CA ARG A 272 13.11 2.18 -11.81
C ARG A 272 14.42 2.72 -11.27
N SER A 273 14.65 2.65 -9.95
CA SER A 273 15.97 2.88 -9.37
C SER A 273 16.91 1.70 -9.64
N LEU A 274 18.14 1.99 -10.08
CA LEU A 274 19.17 0.97 -10.34
C LEU A 274 19.88 0.56 -9.06
N SER A 275 19.91 1.45 -8.06
CA SER A 275 20.61 1.25 -6.79
C SER A 275 19.87 1.94 -5.65
N THR A 276 20.21 1.52 -4.42
CA THR A 276 19.71 2.15 -3.20
C THR A 276 20.82 2.40 -2.20
N LYS A 277 20.75 3.52 -1.48
CA LYS A 277 21.69 3.89 -0.42
C LYS A 277 21.20 3.38 0.93
N LEU A 278 21.99 2.55 1.57
CA LEU A 278 21.74 2.02 2.90
C LEU A 278 22.01 3.09 3.99
N PRO A 279 21.47 2.93 5.22
CA PRO A 279 21.73 3.86 6.32
C PRO A 279 23.21 4.07 6.66
N CYS A 280 24.05 3.05 6.45
CA CYS A 280 25.51 3.15 6.62
C CYS A 280 26.21 3.95 5.51
N GLY A 281 25.49 4.43 4.49
CA GLY A 281 26.05 5.19 3.38
C GLY A 281 26.46 4.34 2.16
N ARG A 282 26.55 3.02 2.29
CA ARG A 282 26.89 2.11 1.18
C ARG A 282 25.77 2.08 0.13
N ILE A 283 26.17 2.04 -1.14
CA ILE A 283 25.26 1.89 -2.27
C ILE A 283 25.17 0.42 -2.66
N LEU A 284 23.95 -0.09 -2.80
CA LEU A 284 23.63 -1.45 -3.22
C LEU A 284 22.94 -1.42 -4.57
N ASN A 285 23.49 -2.10 -5.57
CA ASN A 285 22.85 -2.28 -6.87
C ASN A 285 21.69 -3.29 -6.75
N LEU A 286 20.57 -2.97 -7.40
CA LEU A 286 19.32 -3.73 -7.28
C LEU A 286 19.14 -4.71 -8.44
N ARG A 287 19.09 -6.01 -8.13
CA ARG A 287 18.65 -7.08 -9.04
C ARG A 287 17.15 -7.24 -9.05
N LYS A 288 16.49 -6.95 -7.92
CA LYS A 288 15.02 -6.89 -7.87
C LYS A 288 14.50 -5.81 -8.83
N PHE A 289 13.32 -6.02 -9.37
CA PHE A 289 12.70 -5.03 -10.26
C PHE A 289 12.46 -3.72 -9.53
N ALA A 290 11.76 -3.75 -8.40
CA ALA A 290 11.44 -2.58 -7.62
C ALA A 290 11.28 -2.93 -6.13
N PRO A 291 12.04 -2.29 -5.22
CA PRO A 291 11.87 -2.49 -3.79
C PRO A 291 10.57 -1.84 -3.30
N MET A 292 10.13 -2.22 -2.09
CA MET A 292 9.02 -1.55 -1.42
C MET A 292 9.33 -0.06 -1.24
N GLY A 293 8.47 0.80 -1.78
CA GLY A 293 8.65 2.26 -1.85
C GLY A 293 8.56 2.79 -3.28
N SER A 294 8.90 1.98 -4.28
CA SER A 294 8.57 2.25 -5.67
C SER A 294 7.06 2.10 -5.90
N ALA A 295 6.47 3.01 -6.68
CA ALA A 295 5.06 2.93 -7.02
C ALA A 295 4.73 1.74 -7.94
N LEU A 296 5.72 1.20 -8.63
CA LEU A 296 5.59 0.04 -9.53
C LEU A 296 5.73 -1.30 -8.81
N CYS A 297 6.25 -1.31 -7.58
CA CYS A 297 6.47 -2.52 -6.81
C CYS A 297 5.19 -3.38 -6.70
N PHE A 298 4.11 -2.79 -6.22
CA PHE A 298 2.86 -3.48 -5.96
C PHE A 298 2.18 -4.03 -7.22
N PRO A 299 1.93 -3.23 -8.29
CA PRO A 299 1.24 -3.74 -9.47
C PRO A 299 2.06 -4.77 -10.25
N ILE A 300 3.37 -4.58 -10.40
CA ILE A 300 4.20 -5.51 -11.16
C ILE A 300 4.35 -6.85 -10.42
N MET A 301 4.49 -6.83 -9.09
CA MET A 301 4.49 -8.04 -8.28
C MET A 301 3.17 -8.81 -8.40
N ALA A 302 2.02 -8.14 -8.23
CA ALA A 302 0.71 -8.79 -8.33
C ALA A 302 0.46 -9.40 -9.72
N LEU A 303 0.81 -8.68 -10.79
CA LEU A 303 0.69 -9.19 -12.16
C LEU A 303 1.64 -10.35 -12.45
N THR A 304 2.86 -10.31 -11.90
CA THR A 304 3.81 -11.43 -12.00
C THR A 304 3.22 -12.69 -11.36
N ILE A 305 2.74 -12.59 -10.12
CA ILE A 305 2.13 -13.71 -9.39
C ILE A 305 0.90 -14.22 -10.13
N TRP A 306 -0.03 -13.33 -10.48
CA TRP A 306 -1.26 -13.70 -11.16
C TRP A 306 -0.99 -14.38 -12.51
N SER A 307 -0.12 -13.83 -13.34
CA SER A 307 0.14 -14.38 -14.67
C SER A 307 0.75 -15.77 -14.63
N LEU A 308 1.66 -16.04 -13.68
CA LEU A 308 2.25 -17.35 -13.44
C LEU A 308 1.20 -18.37 -13.01
N LEU A 309 0.35 -18.00 -12.04
CA LEU A 309 -0.72 -18.88 -11.55
C LEU A 309 -1.79 -19.10 -12.62
N HIS A 310 -2.25 -18.06 -13.29
CA HIS A 310 -3.22 -18.16 -14.38
C HIS A 310 -2.71 -19.06 -15.52
N ALA A 311 -1.43 -18.98 -15.86
CA ALA A 311 -0.81 -19.79 -16.88
C ALA A 311 -0.57 -21.25 -16.47
N SER A 312 -0.58 -21.55 -15.18
CA SER A 312 -0.28 -22.90 -14.65
C SER A 312 -1.44 -23.86 -14.74
N PHE A 313 -2.66 -23.34 -14.82
CA PHE A 313 -3.89 -24.13 -14.82
C PHE A 313 -4.63 -23.97 -16.16
N SER A 314 -5.17 -25.07 -16.68
CA SER A 314 -5.95 -25.08 -17.93
C SER A 314 -7.45 -24.91 -17.68
N ASP A 315 -7.90 -25.26 -16.49
CA ASP A 315 -9.29 -25.21 -16.08
C ASP A 315 -9.74 -23.77 -15.81
N THR A 316 -10.82 -23.35 -16.47
CA THR A 316 -11.37 -21.99 -16.40
C THR A 316 -11.84 -21.63 -14.99
N ASP A 317 -12.55 -22.56 -14.33
CA ASP A 317 -13.05 -22.33 -12.96
C ASP A 317 -11.91 -22.07 -11.98
N THR A 318 -10.79 -22.77 -12.14
CA THR A 318 -9.57 -22.53 -11.34
C THR A 318 -9.00 -21.15 -11.63
N ARG A 319 -8.87 -20.75 -12.90
CA ARG A 319 -8.32 -19.43 -13.28
C ARG A 319 -9.16 -18.29 -12.75
N GLU A 320 -10.47 -18.37 -12.89
CA GLU A 320 -11.42 -17.37 -12.41
C GLU A 320 -11.49 -17.29 -10.88
N SER A 321 -11.08 -18.34 -10.17
CA SER A 321 -11.05 -18.40 -8.71
C SER A 321 -9.73 -17.96 -8.08
N ILE A 322 -8.73 -17.54 -8.86
CA ILE A 322 -7.47 -16.99 -8.35
C ILE A 322 -7.67 -15.52 -8.05
N LEU A 323 -7.43 -15.10 -6.79
CA LEU A 323 -7.51 -13.71 -6.37
C LEU A 323 -6.15 -13.24 -5.88
N VAL A 324 -5.72 -12.07 -6.34
CA VAL A 324 -4.41 -11.50 -6.00
C VAL A 324 -4.56 -10.04 -5.59
N TYR A 325 -4.08 -9.73 -4.40
CA TYR A 325 -3.92 -8.37 -3.90
C TYR A 325 -2.47 -8.18 -3.42
N GLY A 326 -1.60 -7.72 -4.32
CA GLY A 326 -0.17 -7.66 -4.03
C GLY A 326 0.46 -9.03 -3.80
N ASP A 327 0.90 -9.29 -2.58
CA ASP A 327 1.46 -10.56 -2.08
C ASP A 327 0.42 -11.46 -1.39
N ASP A 328 -0.78 -10.96 -1.14
CA ASP A 328 -1.91 -11.75 -0.63
C ASP A 328 -2.58 -12.52 -1.78
N VAL A 329 -2.44 -13.83 -1.77
CA VAL A 329 -2.93 -14.71 -2.84
C VAL A 329 -3.96 -15.69 -2.30
N VAL A 330 -5.12 -15.77 -2.97
CA VAL A 330 -6.16 -16.76 -2.68
C VAL A 330 -6.32 -17.67 -3.89
N VAL A 331 -6.28 -18.98 -3.67
CA VAL A 331 -6.41 -19.99 -4.72
C VAL A 331 -7.37 -21.10 -4.28
N PRO A 332 -8.00 -21.84 -5.21
CA PRO A 332 -8.74 -23.03 -4.85
C PRO A 332 -7.86 -24.03 -4.10
N LEU A 333 -8.38 -24.60 -3.02
CA LEU A 333 -7.62 -25.50 -2.12
C LEU A 333 -6.99 -26.68 -2.87
N ARG A 334 -7.69 -27.21 -3.88
CA ARG A 334 -7.23 -28.34 -4.70
C ARG A 334 -5.92 -28.11 -5.46
N VAL A 335 -5.58 -26.84 -5.73
CA VAL A 335 -4.39 -26.47 -6.51
C VAL A 335 -3.34 -25.74 -5.68
N ALA A 336 -3.53 -25.61 -4.38
CA ALA A 336 -2.68 -24.80 -3.51
C ALA A 336 -1.21 -25.24 -3.53
N GLU A 337 -0.92 -26.53 -3.46
CA GLU A 337 0.45 -27.06 -3.49
C GLU A 337 1.11 -26.88 -4.86
N ASP A 338 0.35 -27.05 -5.95
CA ASP A 338 0.84 -26.76 -7.30
C ASP A 338 1.14 -25.26 -7.49
N ALA A 339 0.28 -24.38 -6.96
CA ALA A 339 0.49 -22.94 -6.98
C ALA A 339 1.76 -22.56 -6.22
N ILE A 340 1.98 -23.12 -5.03
CA ILE A 340 3.21 -22.93 -4.25
C ILE A 340 4.44 -23.38 -5.05
N ALA A 341 4.41 -24.59 -5.61
CA ALA A 341 5.52 -25.14 -6.38
C ALA A 341 5.88 -24.26 -7.61
N VAL A 342 4.87 -23.71 -8.28
CA VAL A 342 5.10 -22.79 -9.41
C VAL A 342 5.74 -21.49 -8.94
N LEU A 343 5.22 -20.85 -7.91
CA LEU A 343 5.78 -19.59 -7.40
C LEU A 343 7.24 -19.77 -6.95
N GLU A 344 7.52 -20.85 -6.21
CA GLU A 344 8.89 -21.17 -5.77
C GLU A 344 9.84 -21.46 -6.95
N ALA A 345 9.36 -22.12 -8.00
CA ALA A 345 10.16 -22.40 -9.21
C ALA A 345 10.56 -21.13 -9.98
N PHE A 346 9.83 -20.03 -9.85
CA PHE A 346 10.17 -18.73 -10.42
C PHE A 346 10.89 -17.79 -9.45
N GLY A 347 11.41 -18.32 -8.33
CA GLY A 347 12.24 -17.58 -7.37
C GLY A 347 11.47 -16.83 -6.29
N LEU A 348 10.14 -16.92 -6.26
CA LEU A 348 9.34 -16.38 -5.18
C LEU A 348 9.40 -17.35 -3.98
N LYS A 349 9.44 -16.81 -2.76
CA LYS A 349 9.56 -17.61 -1.54
C LYS A 349 8.25 -17.64 -0.78
N VAL A 350 7.63 -18.81 -0.74
CA VAL A 350 6.34 -18.98 -0.04
C VAL A 350 6.58 -19.12 1.47
N ASN A 351 5.81 -18.40 2.27
CA ASN A 351 5.83 -18.46 3.71
C ASN A 351 4.93 -19.59 4.22
N ARG A 352 5.44 -20.82 4.18
CA ARG A 352 4.65 -22.02 4.52
C ARG A 352 4.04 -21.98 5.92
N ASP A 353 4.64 -21.24 6.86
CA ASP A 353 4.14 -21.12 8.24
C ASP A 353 2.90 -20.21 8.32
N LYS A 354 2.70 -19.33 7.33
CA LYS A 354 1.55 -18.44 7.24
C LYS A 354 0.56 -18.83 6.15
N CYS A 355 0.95 -19.73 5.25
CA CYS A 355 0.02 -20.27 4.27
C CYS A 355 -1.03 -21.13 4.96
N CYS A 356 -2.29 -20.86 4.68
CA CYS A 356 -3.41 -21.61 5.26
C CYS A 356 -3.99 -22.54 4.20
N THR A 357 -3.35 -23.71 4.02
CA THR A 357 -3.77 -24.77 3.08
C THR A 357 -4.52 -25.91 3.77
N LYS A 358 -4.53 -25.93 5.11
CA LYS A 358 -5.18 -26.98 5.92
C LYS A 358 -5.98 -26.35 7.06
N GLY A 359 -6.91 -27.13 7.61
CA GLY A 359 -7.74 -26.70 8.73
C GLY A 359 -8.69 -25.53 8.38
N PRO A 360 -9.46 -25.03 9.37
CA PRO A 360 -10.51 -24.03 9.16
C PRO A 360 -10.04 -22.57 9.33
N PHE A 361 -8.76 -22.31 9.43
CA PHE A 361 -8.22 -20.95 9.55
C PHE A 361 -7.74 -20.42 8.20
N ARG A 362 -8.02 -19.16 7.90
CA ARG A 362 -7.53 -18.42 6.73
C ARG A 362 -7.16 -17.00 7.13
N GLU A 363 -6.14 -16.44 6.47
CA GLU A 363 -5.80 -15.03 6.59
C GLU A 363 -5.57 -14.45 5.19
N SER A 364 -6.16 -13.30 4.86
CA SER A 364 -5.80 -12.50 3.68
C SER A 364 -6.21 -11.05 3.87
N CYS A 365 -5.40 -10.12 3.34
CA CYS A 365 -5.62 -8.69 3.41
C CYS A 365 -5.97 -8.19 4.83
N GLY A 366 -5.28 -8.76 5.84
CA GLY A 366 -5.43 -8.38 7.24
C GLY A 366 -6.72 -8.86 7.90
N MET A 367 -7.52 -9.68 7.23
CA MET A 367 -8.66 -10.38 7.83
C MET A 367 -8.28 -11.81 8.22
N ASP A 368 -8.43 -12.12 9.50
CA ASP A 368 -8.31 -13.47 10.04
C ASP A 368 -9.70 -14.11 10.10
N ALA A 369 -9.89 -15.25 9.45
CA ALA A 369 -11.15 -15.98 9.40
C ALA A 369 -11.00 -17.39 9.99
N TYR A 370 -11.96 -17.83 10.78
CA TYR A 370 -12.02 -19.16 11.36
C TYR A 370 -13.46 -19.68 11.35
N GLN A 371 -13.69 -20.84 10.74
CA GLN A 371 -15.03 -21.45 10.62
C GLN A 371 -16.11 -20.51 10.07
N GLY A 372 -15.78 -19.69 9.07
CA GLY A 372 -16.71 -18.72 8.48
C GLY A 372 -16.95 -17.47 9.31
N VAL A 373 -16.20 -17.27 10.41
CA VAL A 373 -16.33 -16.10 11.29
C VAL A 373 -15.04 -15.28 11.24
N CYS A 374 -15.17 -13.95 11.18
CA CYS A 374 -14.04 -13.05 11.30
C CYS A 374 -13.52 -13.04 12.75
N VAL A 375 -12.27 -13.46 12.95
CA VAL A 375 -11.58 -13.52 14.26
C VAL A 375 -10.39 -12.56 14.34
N THR A 376 -10.37 -11.54 13.51
CA THR A 376 -9.29 -10.55 13.45
C THR A 376 -9.20 -9.77 14.76
N PRO A 377 -8.07 -9.79 15.48
CA PRO A 377 -7.93 -9.09 16.75
C PRO A 377 -7.76 -7.58 16.57
N LEU A 378 -8.15 -6.81 17.56
CA LEU A 378 -7.73 -5.41 17.69
C LEU A 378 -6.26 -5.39 18.10
N LYS A 379 -5.47 -4.59 17.40
CA LYS A 379 -4.02 -4.44 17.63
C LYS A 379 -3.76 -2.98 18.02
N LEU A 380 -3.27 -2.77 19.25
CA LEU A 380 -2.84 -1.45 19.69
C LEU A 380 -1.56 -1.06 18.96
N LYS A 381 -1.48 0.19 18.53
CA LYS A 381 -0.32 0.74 17.83
C LYS A 381 0.34 1.84 18.67
N THR A 382 -0.45 2.83 19.06
CA THR A 382 0.03 4.00 19.79
C THR A 382 0.30 3.66 21.26
N VAL A 383 1.50 3.97 21.71
CA VAL A 383 1.92 3.78 23.12
C VAL A 383 1.12 4.70 24.02
N TRP A 384 0.60 4.14 25.14
CA TRP A 384 0.02 4.97 26.20
C TRP A 384 1.12 5.77 26.90
N THR A 385 0.88 7.06 27.08
CA THR A 385 1.78 7.95 27.81
C THR A 385 1.05 8.59 28.99
N CYS A 386 1.72 8.69 30.13
CA CYS A 386 1.18 9.41 31.31
C CYS A 386 1.19 10.93 31.14
N LEU A 387 1.79 11.44 30.06
CA LEU A 387 1.75 12.85 29.68
C LEU A 387 0.72 13.06 28.57
N PRO A 388 -0.13 14.09 28.66
CA PRO A 388 -1.12 14.38 27.64
C PRO A 388 -0.49 14.64 26.29
N SER A 389 -0.93 13.90 25.26
CA SER A 389 -0.53 14.11 23.86
C SER A 389 -1.73 13.96 22.93
N ALA A 390 -1.74 14.70 21.83
CA ALA A 390 -2.82 14.66 20.86
C ALA A 390 -2.94 13.28 20.18
N ASP A 391 -1.82 12.67 19.81
CA ASP A 391 -1.79 11.36 19.14
C ASP A 391 -2.27 10.24 20.07
N SER A 392 -1.88 10.29 21.37
CA SER A 392 -2.37 9.36 22.38
C SER A 392 -3.89 9.54 22.60
N TYR A 393 -4.36 10.77 22.72
CA TYR A 393 -5.78 11.09 22.92
C TYR A 393 -6.67 10.55 21.79
N GLU A 394 -6.36 10.91 20.53
CA GLU A 394 -7.13 10.45 19.37
C GLU A 394 -7.10 8.92 19.24
N SER A 395 -5.92 8.32 19.38
CA SER A 395 -5.74 6.88 19.21
C SER A 395 -6.46 6.06 20.29
N TRP A 396 -6.35 6.47 21.56
CA TRP A 396 -6.92 5.69 22.66
C TRP A 396 -8.43 5.84 22.77
N ILE A 397 -9.02 6.97 22.36
CA ILE A 397 -10.46 7.07 22.15
C ILE A 397 -10.92 6.11 21.05
N ALA A 398 -10.20 6.06 19.92
CA ALA A 398 -10.54 5.14 18.83
C ALA A 398 -10.42 3.67 19.25
N TYR A 399 -9.42 3.31 20.09
CA TYR A 399 -9.29 1.96 20.65
C TYR A 399 -10.43 1.65 21.62
N ALA A 400 -10.77 2.54 22.55
CA ALA A 400 -11.90 2.37 23.45
C ALA A 400 -13.17 2.07 22.66
N ASN A 401 -13.52 2.93 21.71
CA ASN A 401 -14.69 2.76 20.86
C ASN A 401 -14.66 1.43 20.06
N SER A 402 -13.47 1.00 19.63
CA SER A 402 -13.32 -0.28 18.93
C SER A 402 -13.55 -1.47 19.86
N PHE A 403 -13.14 -1.40 21.13
CA PHE A 403 -13.44 -2.42 22.14
C PHE A 403 -14.92 -2.46 22.47
N TYR A 404 -15.57 -1.29 22.63
CA TYR A 404 -17.01 -1.19 22.85
C TYR A 404 -17.81 -1.87 21.74
N ARG A 405 -17.54 -1.54 20.47
CA ARG A 405 -18.22 -2.12 19.31
C ARG A 405 -18.05 -3.63 19.19
N ARG A 406 -17.02 -4.20 19.82
CA ARG A 406 -16.78 -5.66 19.87
C ARG A 406 -17.30 -6.33 21.13
N GLY A 407 -17.99 -5.59 22.02
CA GLY A 407 -18.56 -6.12 23.26
C GLY A 407 -17.55 -6.34 24.39
N TYR A 408 -16.34 -5.76 24.30
CA TYR A 408 -15.34 -5.81 25.38
C TYR A 408 -15.56 -4.64 26.36
N PHE A 409 -16.72 -4.57 26.98
CA PHE A 409 -17.15 -3.43 27.79
C PHE A 409 -16.23 -3.17 29.00
N SER A 410 -15.80 -4.22 29.71
CA SER A 410 -14.86 -4.04 30.84
C SER A 410 -13.52 -3.41 30.42
N THR A 411 -13.03 -3.74 29.20
CA THR A 411 -11.83 -3.14 28.64
C THR A 411 -12.09 -1.69 28.24
N TYR A 412 -13.25 -1.42 27.67
CA TYR A 412 -13.71 -0.07 27.36
C TYR A 412 -13.70 0.80 28.62
N ASP A 413 -14.39 0.37 29.68
CA ASP A 413 -14.49 1.12 30.96
C ASP A 413 -13.12 1.40 31.57
N TYR A 414 -12.22 0.40 31.52
CA TYR A 414 -10.85 0.57 32.01
C TYR A 414 -10.09 1.67 31.26
N ILE A 415 -10.17 1.66 29.91
CA ILE A 415 -9.52 2.68 29.07
C ILE A 415 -10.17 4.05 29.29
N VAL A 416 -11.49 4.11 29.36
CA VAL A 416 -12.24 5.35 29.56
C VAL A 416 -11.87 6.01 30.89
N ARG A 417 -11.77 5.24 31.99
CA ARG A 417 -11.31 5.77 33.29
C ARG A 417 -9.92 6.39 33.18
N ALA A 418 -8.98 5.74 32.49
CA ALA A 418 -7.64 6.28 32.30
C ALA A 418 -7.65 7.55 31.43
N LEU A 419 -8.48 7.59 30.40
CA LEU A 419 -8.66 8.76 29.53
C LEU A 419 -9.23 9.95 30.33
N TYR A 420 -10.24 9.72 31.15
CA TYR A 420 -10.85 10.79 31.98
C TYR A 420 -9.86 11.39 32.97
N GLN A 421 -9.01 10.58 33.60
CA GLN A 421 -7.98 11.08 34.53
C GLN A 421 -7.00 12.05 33.84
N LEU A 422 -6.71 11.82 32.55
CA LEU A 422 -5.66 12.56 31.83
C LEU A 422 -6.22 13.68 30.93
N TYR A 423 -7.40 13.46 30.34
CA TYR A 423 -7.92 14.29 29.24
C TYR A 423 -9.30 14.92 29.50
N TRP A 424 -9.91 14.73 30.69
CA TRP A 424 -11.22 15.31 30.98
C TRP A 424 -11.26 16.84 30.68
N PRO A 425 -12.33 17.39 30.11
CA PRO A 425 -13.59 16.75 29.70
C PRO A 425 -13.53 16.15 28.27
N ILE A 426 -14.14 14.99 28.09
CA ILE A 426 -14.15 14.26 26.80
C ILE A 426 -15.60 14.23 26.28
N ALA A 427 -15.79 14.49 24.98
CA ALA A 427 -17.10 14.45 24.34
C ALA A 427 -17.65 13.02 24.26
N GLY A 428 -18.97 12.87 24.41
CA GLY A 428 -19.71 11.68 23.96
C GLY A 428 -20.20 11.85 22.52
N GLU A 429 -20.50 10.75 21.82
CA GLU A 429 -21.06 10.78 20.45
C GLU A 429 -22.38 11.57 20.39
N GLU A 430 -23.19 11.53 21.45
CA GLU A 430 -24.46 12.26 21.58
C GLU A 430 -24.31 13.79 21.54
N HIS A 431 -23.12 14.30 21.77
CA HIS A 431 -22.88 15.75 21.69
C HIS A 431 -22.72 16.28 20.27
N HIS A 432 -22.46 15.40 19.29
CA HIS A 432 -22.28 15.73 17.87
C HIS A 432 -21.29 16.87 17.59
N VAL A 433 -20.20 16.93 18.35
CA VAL A 433 -19.15 17.96 18.21
C VAL A 433 -17.99 17.45 17.35
N GLY A 434 -17.25 18.37 16.74
CA GLY A 434 -16.07 18.07 15.91
C GLY A 434 -14.80 17.74 16.73
N ALA A 435 -14.95 16.97 17.81
CA ALA A 435 -13.86 16.50 18.67
C ALA A 435 -13.87 14.97 18.76
N PRO A 436 -12.74 14.32 19.10
CA PRO A 436 -12.73 12.90 19.43
C PRO A 436 -13.73 12.60 20.53
N SER A 437 -14.63 11.64 20.32
CA SER A 437 -15.75 11.34 21.20
C SER A 437 -15.83 9.87 21.57
N LEU A 438 -16.32 9.56 22.76
CA LEU A 438 -16.59 8.20 23.26
C LEU A 438 -18.01 7.78 22.89
N ILE A 439 -18.22 6.50 22.59
CA ILE A 439 -19.53 5.96 22.19
C ILE A 439 -20.53 6.03 23.36
N ASP A 440 -20.09 5.63 24.55
CA ASP A 440 -20.93 5.59 25.74
C ASP A 440 -20.23 6.33 26.90
N VAL A 441 -20.91 7.33 27.41
CA VAL A 441 -20.44 8.16 28.56
C VAL A 441 -21.43 8.17 29.71
N SER A 442 -22.43 7.26 29.68
CA SER A 442 -23.56 7.26 30.64
C SER A 442 -23.16 7.20 32.10
N ASP A 443 -22.02 6.54 32.39
CA ASP A 443 -21.51 6.39 33.78
C ASP A 443 -20.43 7.42 34.15
N GLN A 444 -20.20 8.42 33.27
CA GLN A 444 -19.10 9.38 33.44
C GLN A 444 -19.63 10.75 33.86
N GLN A 445 -18.75 11.61 34.40
CA GLN A 445 -19.11 12.96 34.84
C GLN A 445 -19.67 13.78 33.67
N ASP A 446 -20.75 14.51 33.96
CA ASP A 446 -21.39 15.40 33.00
C ASP A 446 -20.40 16.39 32.40
N VAL A 447 -20.35 16.42 31.08
CA VAL A 447 -19.56 17.40 30.35
C VAL A 447 -20.23 18.76 30.42
N PRO A 448 -19.51 19.85 30.80
CA PRO A 448 -20.11 21.17 30.92
C PRO A 448 -20.78 21.61 29.61
N THR A 449 -22.03 22.05 29.69
CA THR A 449 -22.82 22.50 28.53
C THR A 449 -23.35 23.91 28.73
N ARG A 450 -23.51 24.67 27.66
CA ARG A 450 -24.14 26.00 27.65
C ARG A 450 -24.94 26.26 26.40
N GLY A 451 -25.94 27.13 26.50
CA GLY A 451 -26.64 27.65 25.32
C GLY A 451 -25.96 28.92 24.79
N ASN A 452 -25.53 28.89 23.56
CA ASN A 452 -25.01 30.08 22.87
C ASN A 452 -26.16 30.78 22.15
N LYS A 453 -26.69 31.84 22.73
CA LYS A 453 -27.83 32.60 22.20
C LYS A 453 -27.50 33.26 20.82
N ARG A 454 -26.23 33.68 20.63
CA ARG A 454 -25.80 34.32 19.36
C ARG A 454 -25.78 33.34 18.21
N LEU A 455 -25.31 32.13 18.44
CA LEU A 455 -25.21 31.08 17.44
C LEU A 455 -26.44 30.15 17.44
N GLN A 456 -27.38 30.36 18.35
CA GLN A 456 -28.60 29.56 18.53
C GLN A 456 -28.30 28.05 18.60
N ARG A 457 -27.22 27.69 19.31
CA ARG A 457 -26.79 26.30 19.46
C ARG A 457 -26.41 25.97 20.90
N ARG A 458 -26.50 24.68 21.23
CA ARG A 458 -25.91 24.14 22.48
C ARG A 458 -24.42 23.91 22.23
N GLU A 459 -23.59 24.38 23.16
CA GLU A 459 -22.15 24.20 23.16
C GLU A 459 -21.74 23.33 24.33
N VAL A 460 -20.70 22.52 24.11
CA VAL A 460 -20.13 21.59 25.10
C VAL A 460 -18.67 21.95 25.29
N PHE A 461 -18.21 22.00 26.56
CA PHE A 461 -16.79 22.24 26.85
C PHE A 461 -16.03 20.93 26.83
N VAL A 462 -15.14 20.76 25.83
CA VAL A 462 -14.45 19.48 25.61
C VAL A 462 -12.99 19.65 25.26
N THR A 463 -12.23 18.61 25.52
CA THR A 463 -10.87 18.46 24.99
C THR A 463 -10.96 18.13 23.49
N TYR A 464 -10.21 18.87 22.69
CA TYR A 464 -10.15 18.70 21.24
C TYR A 464 -8.71 18.69 20.74
N VAL A 465 -8.50 18.24 19.53
CA VAL A 465 -7.19 18.26 18.87
C VAL A 465 -7.19 19.33 17.79
N ARG A 466 -6.41 20.38 18.02
CA ARG A 466 -6.18 21.41 17.01
C ARG A 466 -5.06 20.95 16.10
N PRO A 467 -5.32 20.77 14.79
CA PRO A 467 -4.26 20.39 13.87
C PRO A 467 -3.24 21.52 13.71
N LEU A 468 -1.97 21.21 13.93
CA LEU A 468 -0.88 22.12 13.60
C LEU A 468 -0.56 21.95 12.11
N THR A 469 -0.93 22.94 11.33
CA THR A 469 -0.70 22.94 9.88
C THR A 469 0.44 23.89 9.51
N ARG A 470 1.34 23.41 8.66
CA ARG A 470 2.31 24.24 7.98
C ARG A 470 1.79 24.57 6.60
N ARG A 471 1.70 25.85 6.31
CA ARG A 471 1.31 26.35 4.99
C ARG A 471 2.54 26.84 4.26
N LYS A 472 2.71 26.42 3.01
CA LYS A 472 3.74 26.90 2.10
C LYS A 472 3.09 27.29 0.78
N VAL A 473 3.50 28.43 0.25
CA VAL A 473 3.02 28.91 -1.04
C VAL A 473 3.99 28.45 -2.12
N LEU A 474 3.45 27.79 -3.12
CA LEU A 474 4.14 27.53 -4.38
C LEU A 474 3.93 28.72 -5.31
N SER A 475 4.92 29.04 -6.11
CA SER A 475 4.86 30.13 -7.09
C SER A 475 5.55 29.72 -8.39
N GLY A 476 5.30 30.46 -9.45
CA GLY A 476 5.92 30.26 -10.76
C GLY A 476 5.60 28.89 -11.36
N TRP A 477 6.54 28.33 -12.11
CA TRP A 477 6.39 27.10 -12.87
C TRP A 477 6.04 25.89 -12.01
N SER A 478 6.58 25.81 -10.79
CA SER A 478 6.25 24.72 -9.86
C SER A 478 4.77 24.71 -9.45
N MET A 479 4.16 25.87 -9.31
CA MET A 479 2.72 25.99 -9.03
C MET A 479 1.89 25.58 -10.23
N LEU A 480 2.27 26.03 -11.44
CA LEU A 480 1.58 25.66 -12.67
C LEU A 480 1.68 24.17 -12.97
N LEU A 481 2.86 23.57 -12.81
CA LEU A 481 3.04 22.12 -12.98
C LEU A 481 2.12 21.35 -12.03
N ARG A 482 2.05 21.76 -10.76
CA ARG A 482 1.12 21.16 -9.79
C ARG A 482 -0.33 21.37 -10.21
N PHE A 483 -0.69 22.54 -10.70
CA PHE A 483 -2.05 22.84 -11.15
C PHE A 483 -2.50 21.92 -12.28
N PHE A 484 -1.69 21.72 -13.30
CA PHE A 484 -2.02 20.88 -14.44
C PHE A 484 -2.02 19.38 -14.10
N THR A 485 -1.24 18.95 -13.12
CA THR A 485 -1.09 17.53 -12.77
C THR A 485 -1.89 17.09 -11.55
N ALA A 486 -2.26 18.03 -10.66
CA ALA A 486 -3.18 17.78 -9.55
C ALA A 486 -4.64 17.85 -10.03
N SER A 487 -5.01 16.98 -10.96
CA SER A 487 -6.36 16.97 -11.52
C SER A 487 -7.41 16.74 -10.43
N LEU A 488 -8.48 17.52 -10.46
CA LEU A 488 -9.69 17.33 -9.62
C LEU A 488 -10.34 15.96 -9.84
N ALA A 489 -10.05 15.29 -10.95
CA ALA A 489 -10.53 13.96 -11.28
C ALA A 489 -9.85 12.83 -10.47
N ALA A 490 -8.71 13.10 -9.83
CA ALA A 490 -8.01 12.13 -8.97
C ALA A 490 -8.48 12.17 -7.50
N MET A 491 -9.43 13.03 -7.15
CA MET A 491 -10.07 13.01 -5.83
C MET A 491 -11.21 12.01 -5.81
N ASP A 492 -11.30 11.23 -4.74
CA ASP A 492 -12.49 10.47 -4.40
C ASP A 492 -13.73 11.37 -4.55
N PRO A 493 -14.77 10.92 -5.27
CA PRO A 493 -16.03 11.67 -5.43
C PRO A 493 -16.59 12.17 -4.09
N ASP A 494 -16.45 11.41 -3.02
CA ASP A 494 -16.90 11.78 -1.67
C ASP A 494 -16.00 12.85 -1.03
N GLU A 495 -14.70 12.81 -1.23
CA GLU A 495 -13.80 13.91 -0.80
C GLU A 495 -14.02 15.19 -1.62
N ARG A 496 -14.28 15.05 -2.90
CA ARG A 496 -14.65 16.14 -3.79
C ARG A 496 -15.96 16.80 -3.34
N LEU A 497 -16.99 15.99 -3.03
CA LEU A 497 -18.28 16.46 -2.52
C LEU A 497 -18.15 17.10 -1.13
N LYS A 498 -17.33 16.51 -0.23
CA LYS A 498 -17.03 17.09 1.09
C LYS A 498 -16.34 18.45 0.96
N ARG A 499 -15.33 18.57 0.09
CA ARG A 499 -14.65 19.84 -0.17
C ARG A 499 -15.56 20.88 -0.82
N LEU A 500 -16.37 20.48 -1.77
CA LEU A 500 -17.40 21.34 -2.37
C LEU A 500 -18.42 21.80 -1.31
N ARG A 501 -18.90 20.90 -0.43
CA ARG A 501 -19.79 21.26 0.68
C ARG A 501 -19.17 22.24 1.66
N ILE A 502 -17.89 22.03 2.04
CA ILE A 502 -17.16 22.95 2.94
C ILE A 502 -16.99 24.34 2.29
N LEU A 503 -16.81 24.40 0.98
CA LEU A 503 -16.73 25.65 0.23
C LEU A 503 -18.10 26.33 0.08
N TRP A 504 -19.17 25.54 -0.04
CA TRP A 504 -20.54 26.06 -0.14
C TRP A 504 -21.13 26.56 1.19
N THR A 505 -20.64 26.05 2.32
CA THR A 505 -21.10 26.44 3.66
C THR A 505 -20.37 27.64 4.28
N LYS A 506 -19.30 28.10 3.66
CA LYS A 506 -18.62 29.34 4.05
C LYS A 506 -19.03 30.45 3.09
N ASP A 507 -19.83 31.37 3.60
CA ASP A 507 -20.32 32.60 2.99
C ASP A 507 -19.55 33.07 1.75
N GLY A 508 -20.19 32.97 0.59
CA GLY A 508 -19.97 33.86 -0.53
C GLY A 508 -18.71 33.67 -1.39
N ASP A 509 -17.73 32.87 -0.99
CA ASP A 509 -16.50 32.66 -1.78
C ASP A 509 -16.69 31.52 -2.81
N GLN A 510 -17.59 31.72 -3.75
CA GLN A 510 -17.75 30.87 -4.94
C GLN A 510 -16.48 30.83 -5.81
N ASP A 511 -15.59 31.79 -5.66
CA ASP A 511 -14.36 31.93 -6.46
C ASP A 511 -13.23 31.01 -6.03
N LEU A 512 -13.22 30.50 -4.78
CA LEU A 512 -12.20 29.57 -4.29
C LEU A 512 -12.22 28.21 -5.02
N CYS A 513 -13.36 27.81 -5.58
CA CYS A 513 -13.46 26.59 -6.39
C CYS A 513 -12.87 26.74 -7.80
N ARG A 514 -12.69 27.97 -8.28
CA ARG A 514 -12.14 28.31 -9.58
C ARG A 514 -10.78 28.98 -9.50
N ASP A 515 -10.32 29.30 -8.28
CA ASP A 515 -9.06 29.98 -8.08
C ASP A 515 -7.89 29.02 -8.28
N PRO A 516 -7.11 29.18 -9.38
CA PRO A 516 -5.87 28.43 -9.56
C PRO A 516 -4.89 28.62 -8.38
N PHE A 517 -5.03 29.69 -7.61
CA PHE A 517 -4.21 29.96 -6.42
C PHE A 517 -4.51 29.01 -5.25
N SER A 518 -5.67 28.35 -5.20
CA SER A 518 -5.93 27.32 -4.19
C SER A 518 -4.93 26.16 -4.29
N VAL A 519 -4.43 25.86 -5.49
CA VAL A 519 -3.39 24.87 -5.76
C VAL A 519 -1.99 25.39 -5.37
N SER A 520 -1.80 26.71 -5.28
CA SER A 520 -0.54 27.30 -4.83
C SER A 520 -0.27 27.01 -3.36
N LEU A 521 -1.32 26.83 -2.55
CA LEU A 521 -1.18 26.62 -1.13
C LEU A 521 -0.99 25.14 -0.81
N TYR A 522 0.19 24.78 -0.33
CA TYR A 522 0.46 23.46 0.22
C TYR A 522 0.24 23.48 1.73
N THR A 523 -0.69 22.65 2.19
CA THR A 523 -0.98 22.51 3.62
C THR A 523 -0.54 21.13 4.10
N GLU A 524 0.39 21.11 5.04
CA GLU A 524 0.86 19.89 5.70
C GLU A 524 0.35 19.86 7.12
N ARG A 525 -0.39 18.84 7.50
CA ARG A 525 -0.69 18.55 8.92
C ARG A 525 0.56 17.92 9.54
N ARG A 526 1.15 18.58 10.54
CA ARG A 526 2.36 18.09 11.21
C ARG A 526 2.06 17.24 12.42
N SER A 527 1.17 17.72 13.27
CA SER A 527 0.79 17.11 14.54
C SER A 527 -0.51 17.73 15.00
N GLY A 528 -1.04 17.22 16.10
CA GLY A 528 -2.12 17.87 16.81
C GLY A 528 -1.61 18.53 18.10
N MET A 529 -2.29 19.57 18.53
CA MET A 529 -2.11 20.17 19.86
C MET A 529 -3.40 20.03 20.63
N LEU A 530 -3.30 19.51 21.86
CA LEU A 530 -4.45 19.43 22.74
C LEU A 530 -4.89 20.83 23.16
N GLY A 531 -6.18 21.04 23.17
CA GLY A 531 -6.82 22.24 23.67
C GLY A 531 -8.15 21.90 24.34
N ARG A 532 -8.72 22.86 25.06
CA ARG A 532 -10.08 22.76 25.61
C ARG A 532 -10.87 23.97 25.14
N CYS A 533 -12.05 23.76 24.64
CA CYS A 533 -12.91 24.85 24.21
C CYS A 533 -14.40 24.46 24.20
N TRP A 534 -15.25 25.47 24.04
CA TRP A 534 -16.66 25.30 23.75
C TRP A 534 -16.84 25.03 22.26
N LEU A 535 -17.36 23.87 21.90
CA LEU A 535 -17.66 23.46 20.53
C LEU A 535 -19.17 23.36 20.28
#